data_d87e9154b8c4558e9cad9369a4c99920
#
_entry.id   d87e9154b8c4558e9cad9369a4c99920
#
_cell.length_a   1.000
_cell.length_b   1.000
_cell.length_c   1.000
_cell.angle_alpha   90.00
_cell.angle_beta   90.00
_cell.angle_gamma   90.00
#
_symmetry.space_group_name_H-M   'P 1'
#
loop_
_entity.id
_entity.type
_entity.pdbx_description
1 polymer ?
#
loop_
_entity_poly.entity_id
_entity_poly.type
_entity_poly.pdbx_seq_one_letter_code
_entity_poly.pdbx_strand_id
1 'polypeptide(L)'
;IWEAAEFAGAQKLDKIIAFEDLNGQQLDGYTKDIIPEDVDNVKKRFESFLWDTQVVSGHDIDALDKAIEKAKATPGKPHMIIMVTEKAHGYIFGEGIKANHSMPITAEQAEEAIKVLEERRKK
;
A
#
# COMPACT_ATOMS: atom_id res chain seq x y z
N ILE A 1 7.41 9.53 -11.77
CA ILE A 1 6.73 8.23 -11.89
C ILE A 1 5.73 8.18 -13.03
N TRP A 2 5.03 9.29 -13.32
CA TRP A 2 3.94 9.29 -14.31
C TRP A 2 4.42 9.02 -15.72
N GLU A 3 5.56 9.57 -16.13
CA GLU A 3 6.19 9.32 -17.43
C GLU A 3 6.56 7.83 -17.59
N ALA A 4 7.02 7.20 -16.51
CA ALA A 4 7.31 5.77 -16.52
C ALA A 4 6.02 4.93 -16.62
N ALA A 5 4.95 5.35 -15.94
CA ALA A 5 3.66 4.69 -16.00
C ALA A 5 3.05 4.78 -17.41
N GLU A 6 3.07 5.97 -18.02
CA GLU A 6 2.62 6.18 -19.40
C GLU A 6 3.40 5.31 -20.39
N PHE A 7 4.73 5.31 -20.29
CA PHE A 7 5.58 4.49 -21.13
C PHE A 7 5.31 2.99 -20.98
N ALA A 8 5.22 2.50 -19.73
CA ALA A 8 4.96 1.08 -19.46
C ALA A 8 3.62 0.61 -20.05
N GLY A 9 2.57 1.43 -19.91
CA GLY A 9 1.27 1.12 -20.49
C GLY A 9 1.28 1.15 -22.02
N ALA A 10 1.89 2.18 -22.62
CA ALA A 10 2.02 2.29 -24.07
C ALA A 10 2.79 1.12 -24.67
N GLN A 11 3.85 0.65 -24.00
CA GLN A 11 4.67 -0.49 -24.44
C GLN A 11 4.09 -1.86 -24.01
N LYS A 12 2.96 -1.87 -23.27
CA LYS A 12 2.30 -3.09 -22.77
C LYS A 12 3.27 -4.00 -21.97
N LEU A 13 4.02 -3.40 -21.05
CA LEU A 13 5.03 -4.12 -20.27
C LEU A 13 4.37 -5.01 -19.21
N ASP A 14 3.77 -6.09 -19.62
CA ASP A 14 2.90 -6.99 -18.85
C ASP A 14 3.63 -7.81 -17.77
N LYS A 15 4.94 -7.72 -17.68
CA LYS A 15 5.71 -8.32 -16.59
C LYS A 15 5.97 -7.37 -15.43
N ILE A 16 5.53 -6.12 -15.54
CA ILE A 16 5.63 -5.16 -14.44
C ILE A 16 4.43 -5.34 -13.52
N ILE A 17 4.71 -5.61 -12.26
CA ILE A 17 3.73 -5.56 -11.17
C ILE A 17 4.24 -4.51 -10.18
N ALA A 18 3.54 -3.39 -10.09
CA ALA A 18 3.84 -2.31 -9.17
C ALA A 18 2.88 -2.34 -7.97
N PHE A 19 3.35 -1.83 -6.85
CA PHE A 19 2.57 -1.74 -5.62
C PHE A 19 2.49 -0.28 -5.18
N GLU A 20 1.29 0.16 -4.82
CA GLU A 20 1.04 1.44 -4.17
C GLU A 20 0.70 1.19 -2.70
N ASP A 21 1.47 1.73 -1.78
CA ASP A 21 1.17 1.72 -0.34
C ASP A 21 0.28 2.92 0.00
N LEU A 22 -1.04 2.72 -0.11
CA LEU A 22 -2.03 3.75 0.16
C LEU A 22 -2.37 3.77 1.66
N ASN A 23 -1.46 4.29 2.47
CA ASN A 23 -1.56 4.33 3.92
C ASN A 23 -2.22 5.61 4.47
N GLY A 24 -2.68 6.50 3.60
CA GLY A 24 -3.37 7.74 3.97
C GLY A 24 -2.49 8.81 4.63
N GLN A 25 -1.17 8.61 4.69
CA GLN A 25 -0.24 9.55 5.32
C GLN A 25 0.93 9.93 4.41
N GLN A 26 1.39 11.15 4.60
CA GLN A 26 2.66 11.67 4.10
C GLN A 26 3.54 12.06 5.29
N LEU A 27 4.80 12.45 5.04
CA LEU A 27 5.71 12.87 6.09
C LEU A 27 5.10 13.95 7.00
N ASP A 28 4.45 14.94 6.39
CA ASP A 28 3.95 16.14 7.08
C ASP A 28 2.46 16.07 7.48
N GLY A 29 1.76 14.97 7.18
CA GLY A 29 0.36 14.88 7.54
C GLY A 29 -0.45 13.80 6.85
N TYR A 30 -1.76 13.89 6.99
CA TYR A 30 -2.66 13.01 6.25
C TYR A 30 -2.70 13.41 4.77
N THR A 31 -2.63 12.43 3.90
CA THR A 31 -2.66 12.62 2.44
C THR A 31 -3.89 13.42 2.01
N LYS A 32 -5.06 13.12 2.59
CA LYS A 32 -6.34 13.79 2.29
C LYS A 32 -6.34 15.30 2.55
N ASP A 33 -5.47 15.77 3.46
CA ASP A 33 -5.38 17.20 3.81
C ASP A 33 -4.44 17.98 2.87
N ILE A 34 -3.66 17.27 2.05
CA ILE A 34 -2.61 17.83 1.21
C ILE A 34 -2.94 17.66 -0.27
N ILE A 35 -3.30 16.46 -0.69
CA ILE A 35 -3.68 16.12 -2.06
C ILE A 35 -4.89 15.19 -2.05
N PRO A 36 -5.76 15.26 -3.08
CA PRO A 36 -6.90 14.36 -3.19
C PRO A 36 -6.44 12.98 -3.68
N GLU A 37 -5.78 12.22 -2.82
CA GLU A 37 -5.28 10.88 -3.13
C GLU A 37 -6.03 9.85 -2.31
N ASP A 38 -7.00 9.25 -2.96
CA ASP A 38 -7.78 8.13 -2.48
C ASP A 38 -7.69 6.96 -3.47
N VAL A 39 -8.28 5.83 -3.11
CA VAL A 39 -8.30 4.62 -3.94
C VAL A 39 -8.76 4.91 -5.37
N ASP A 40 -9.85 5.66 -5.52
CA ASP A 40 -10.44 5.94 -6.83
C ASP A 40 -9.55 6.82 -7.70
N ASN A 41 -8.91 7.83 -7.10
CA ASN A 41 -7.99 8.71 -7.80
C ASN A 41 -6.75 7.98 -8.27
N VAL A 42 -6.12 7.21 -7.41
CA VAL A 42 -4.94 6.40 -7.75
C VAL A 42 -5.28 5.42 -8.87
N LYS A 43 -6.37 4.67 -8.69
CA LYS A 43 -6.86 3.71 -9.68
C LYS A 43 -7.07 4.35 -11.06
N LYS A 44 -7.84 5.44 -11.14
CA LYS A 44 -8.12 6.15 -12.39
C LYS A 44 -6.88 6.67 -13.09
N ARG A 45 -5.87 7.17 -12.33
CA ARG A 45 -4.60 7.64 -12.91
C ARG A 45 -3.88 6.52 -13.64
N PHE A 46 -3.70 5.34 -13.01
CA PHE A 46 -3.03 4.21 -13.64
C PHE A 46 -3.87 3.63 -14.79
N GLU A 47 -5.18 3.51 -14.64
CA GLU A 47 -6.08 3.05 -15.71
C GLU A 47 -6.02 3.96 -16.93
N SER A 48 -5.88 5.29 -16.76
CA SER A 48 -5.72 6.23 -17.88
C SER A 48 -4.43 5.99 -18.67
N PHE A 49 -3.42 5.40 -18.06
CA PHE A 49 -2.18 4.95 -18.70
C PHE A 49 -2.22 3.46 -19.13
N LEU A 50 -3.42 2.89 -19.25
CA LEU A 50 -3.65 1.53 -19.73
C LEU A 50 -3.15 0.40 -18.81
N TRP A 51 -2.95 0.68 -17.53
CA TRP A 51 -2.62 -0.34 -16.53
C TRP A 51 -3.88 -1.13 -16.13
N ASP A 52 -3.67 -2.41 -15.79
CA ASP A 52 -4.65 -3.19 -15.01
C ASP A 52 -4.48 -2.87 -13.53
N THR A 53 -5.57 -2.58 -12.83
CA THR A 53 -5.53 -2.16 -11.43
C THR A 53 -6.31 -3.12 -10.54
N GLN A 54 -5.74 -3.41 -9.37
CA GLN A 54 -6.40 -4.18 -8.32
C GLN A 54 -6.30 -3.43 -7.00
N VAL A 55 -7.35 -3.49 -6.18
CA VAL A 55 -7.37 -2.89 -4.84
C VAL A 55 -7.50 -4.01 -3.83
N VAL A 56 -6.60 -4.06 -2.86
CA VAL A 56 -6.56 -5.09 -1.82
C VAL A 56 -6.30 -4.50 -0.44
N SER A 57 -6.67 -5.23 0.61
CA SER A 57 -6.14 -4.94 1.95
C SER A 57 -4.64 -5.29 1.97
N GLY A 58 -3.79 -4.31 2.23
CA GLY A 58 -2.33 -4.53 2.26
C GLY A 58 -1.84 -5.29 3.50
N HIS A 59 -2.74 -5.58 4.45
CA HIS A 59 -2.47 -6.40 5.64
C HIS A 59 -2.98 -7.83 5.50
N ASP A 60 -3.59 -8.19 4.37
CA ASP A 60 -4.08 -9.53 4.06
C ASP A 60 -3.14 -10.19 3.06
N ILE A 61 -2.28 -11.08 3.57
CA ILE A 61 -1.27 -11.77 2.75
C ILE A 61 -1.91 -12.66 1.69
N ASP A 62 -3.03 -13.32 2.00
CA ASP A 62 -3.74 -14.16 1.03
C ASP A 62 -4.36 -13.34 -0.10
N ALA A 63 -4.87 -12.15 0.22
CA ALA A 63 -5.38 -11.22 -0.79
C ALA A 63 -4.26 -10.69 -1.70
N LEU A 64 -3.09 -10.38 -1.13
CA LEU A 64 -1.91 -9.95 -1.87
C LEU A 64 -1.41 -11.06 -2.81
N ASP A 65 -1.28 -12.30 -2.32
CA ASP A 65 -0.86 -13.45 -3.13
C ASP A 65 -1.82 -13.66 -4.32
N LYS A 66 -3.13 -13.69 -4.07
CA LYS A 66 -4.14 -13.79 -5.13
C LYS A 66 -4.06 -12.67 -6.16
N ALA A 67 -3.79 -11.43 -5.73
CA ALA A 67 -3.65 -10.30 -6.64
C ALA A 67 -2.41 -10.44 -7.53
N ILE A 68 -1.30 -10.90 -6.96
CA ILE A 68 -0.05 -11.17 -7.71
C ILE A 68 -0.28 -12.29 -8.73
N GLU A 69 -0.88 -13.40 -8.33
CA GLU A 69 -1.14 -14.52 -9.25
C GLU A 69 -2.11 -14.11 -10.38
N LYS A 70 -3.12 -13.31 -10.07
CA LYS A 70 -4.01 -12.74 -11.10
C LYS A 70 -3.25 -11.83 -12.06
N ALA A 71 -2.36 -10.97 -11.57
CA ALA A 71 -1.53 -10.11 -12.40
C ALA A 71 -0.64 -10.95 -13.34
N LYS A 72 0.03 -11.98 -12.83
CA LYS A 72 0.85 -12.91 -13.62
C LYS A 72 0.05 -13.63 -14.71
N ALA A 73 -1.22 -13.94 -14.45
CA ALA A 73 -2.11 -14.63 -15.37
C ALA A 73 -2.76 -13.72 -16.41
N THR A 74 -2.64 -12.39 -16.27
CA THR A 74 -3.31 -11.40 -17.15
C THR A 74 -2.27 -10.69 -18.03
N PRO A 75 -2.04 -11.14 -19.27
CA PRO A 75 -1.03 -10.53 -20.14
C PRO A 75 -1.53 -9.25 -20.82
N GLY A 76 -0.60 -8.50 -21.39
CA GLY A 76 -0.86 -7.39 -22.31
C GLY A 76 -1.00 -6.02 -21.66
N LYS A 77 -0.88 -5.92 -20.33
CA LYS A 77 -0.87 -4.65 -19.60
C LYS A 77 0.06 -4.74 -18.39
N PRO A 78 0.73 -3.65 -18.00
CA PRO A 78 1.35 -3.59 -16.68
C PRO A 78 0.28 -3.57 -15.58
N HIS A 79 0.64 -3.99 -14.38
CA HIS A 79 -0.27 -4.17 -13.26
C HIS A 79 0.07 -3.25 -12.10
N MET A 80 -0.95 -2.62 -11.50
CA MET A 80 -0.85 -1.86 -10.27
C MET A 80 -1.72 -2.51 -9.20
N ILE A 81 -1.10 -2.93 -8.09
CA ILE A 81 -1.78 -3.43 -6.90
C ILE A 81 -1.80 -2.30 -5.87
N ILE A 82 -2.97 -1.72 -5.67
CA ILE A 82 -3.21 -0.65 -4.69
C ILE A 82 -3.50 -1.31 -3.35
N MET A 83 -2.55 -1.20 -2.43
CA MET A 83 -2.66 -1.76 -1.09
C MET A 83 -3.22 -0.71 -0.14
N VAL A 84 -4.44 -0.93 0.33
CA VAL A 84 -5.00 -0.10 1.41
C VAL A 84 -4.42 -0.58 2.72
N THR A 85 -3.62 0.27 3.35
CA THR A 85 -2.87 -0.05 4.55
C THR A 85 -3.12 0.96 5.67
N GLU A 86 -2.76 0.59 6.88
CA GLU A 86 -2.63 1.49 8.03
C GLU A 86 -1.16 1.60 8.41
N LYS A 87 -0.63 2.82 8.41
CA LYS A 87 0.77 3.06 8.80
C LYS A 87 1.01 2.67 10.25
N ALA A 88 2.11 1.96 10.50
CA ALA A 88 2.44 1.36 11.80
C ALA A 88 1.43 0.29 12.26
N HIS A 89 0.76 -0.40 11.33
CA HIS A 89 -0.22 -1.46 11.63
C HIS A 89 0.28 -2.46 12.66
N GLY A 90 -0.51 -2.68 13.70
CA GLY A 90 -0.18 -3.58 14.80
C GLY A 90 0.69 -2.99 15.90
N TYR A 91 1.34 -1.83 15.68
CA TYR A 91 2.09 -1.13 16.71
C TYR A 91 1.16 -0.20 17.49
N ILE A 92 0.71 -0.62 18.66
CA ILE A 92 -0.33 0.04 19.47
C ILE A 92 -0.03 1.49 19.88
N PHE A 93 1.24 1.91 19.88
CA PHE A 93 1.65 3.28 20.17
C PHE A 93 1.88 4.13 18.93
N GLY A 94 1.73 3.57 17.72
CA GLY A 94 1.99 4.25 16.45
C GLY A 94 0.81 4.24 15.48
N GLU A 95 -0.05 3.22 15.56
CA GLU A 95 -1.22 3.08 14.70
C GLU A 95 -2.21 4.25 14.93
N GLY A 96 -2.68 4.89 13.87
CA GLY A 96 -3.57 6.06 13.96
C GLY A 96 -2.90 7.37 14.36
N ILE A 97 -1.61 7.40 14.61
CA ILE A 97 -0.86 8.61 15.01
C ILE A 97 -0.37 9.36 13.77
N LYS A 98 -0.75 10.64 13.63
CA LYS A 98 -0.35 11.47 12.48
C LYS A 98 1.17 11.63 12.33
N ALA A 99 1.92 11.73 13.42
CA ALA A 99 3.35 12.01 13.43
C ALA A 99 4.22 10.74 13.59
N ASN A 100 3.73 9.58 13.18
CA ASN A 100 4.41 8.30 13.42
C ASN A 100 5.54 7.96 12.43
N HIS A 101 5.88 8.88 11.51
CA HIS A 101 6.96 8.63 10.53
C HIS A 101 8.33 8.55 11.20
N SER A 102 8.55 9.38 12.21
CA SER A 102 9.80 9.39 13.00
C SER A 102 9.45 9.74 14.44
N MET A 103 9.18 8.73 15.25
CA MET A 103 8.85 8.91 16.66
C MET A 103 9.79 8.10 17.55
N PRO A 104 10.18 8.65 18.72
CA PRO A 104 10.96 7.89 19.69
C PRO A 104 10.12 6.75 20.28
N ILE A 105 10.75 5.61 20.51
CA ILE A 105 10.13 4.43 21.12
C ILE A 105 10.94 4.11 22.38
N THR A 106 10.28 4.03 23.55
CA THR A 106 10.97 3.59 24.79
C THR A 106 11.08 2.07 24.82
N ALA A 107 11.99 1.57 25.66
CA ALA A 107 12.16 0.13 25.83
C ALA A 107 10.86 -0.53 26.33
N GLU A 108 10.16 0.11 27.27
CA GLU A 108 8.90 -0.38 27.83
C GLU A 108 7.80 -0.46 26.76
N GLN A 109 7.70 0.57 25.89
CA GLN A 109 6.75 0.56 24.76
C GLN A 109 7.07 -0.55 23.76
N ALA A 110 8.35 -0.79 23.49
CA ALA A 110 8.76 -1.87 22.60
C ALA A 110 8.40 -3.25 23.19
N GLU A 111 8.67 -3.48 24.49
CA GLU A 111 8.32 -4.73 25.16
C GLU A 111 6.81 -4.99 25.17
N GLU A 112 6.00 -3.96 25.44
CA GLU A 112 4.55 -4.09 25.43
C GLU A 112 4.00 -4.36 24.02
N ALA A 113 4.50 -3.65 23.01
CA ALA A 113 4.10 -3.87 21.62
C ALA A 113 4.45 -5.29 21.16
N ILE A 114 5.63 -5.81 21.51
CA ILE A 114 6.03 -7.18 21.18
C ILE A 114 5.06 -8.20 21.79
N LYS A 115 4.69 -8.04 23.07
CA LYS A 115 3.73 -8.94 23.73
C LYS A 115 2.39 -8.97 22.99
N VAL A 116 1.87 -7.81 22.61
CA VAL A 116 0.60 -7.71 21.84
C VAL A 116 0.71 -8.41 20.48
N LEU A 117 1.81 -8.22 19.76
CA LEU A 117 2.03 -8.86 18.46
C LEU A 117 2.17 -10.39 18.59
N GLU A 118 2.85 -10.86 19.62
CA GLU A 118 2.97 -12.31 19.90
C GLU A 118 1.63 -12.95 20.25
N GLU A 119 0.76 -12.25 20.99
CA GLU A 119 -0.60 -12.72 21.29
C GLU A 119 -1.48 -12.79 20.03
N ARG A 120 -1.38 -11.80 19.14
CA ARG A 120 -2.09 -11.79 17.85
C ARG A 120 -1.65 -12.95 16.95
N ARG A 121 -0.35 -13.31 16.96
CA ARG A 121 0.21 -14.40 16.15
C ARG A 121 -0.29 -15.79 16.57
N LYS A 122 -0.78 -15.94 17.82
CA LYS A 122 -1.29 -17.22 18.35
C LYS A 122 -2.76 -17.49 17.97
N LYS A 123 -3.45 -16.49 17.43
CA LYS A 123 -4.85 -16.59 16.97
C LYS A 123 -4.91 -16.86 15.48
#